data_94f59275b4d93794555935989dcbe037
#
_entry.id   94f59275b4d93794555935989dcbe037
#
_cell.length_a   1.000
_cell.length_b   1.000
_cell.length_c   1.000
_cell.angle_alpha   90.00
_cell.angle_beta   90.00
_cell.angle_gamma   90.00
#
_symmetry.space_group_name_H-M   'P 1'
#
loop_
_entity.id
_entity.type
_entity.pdbx_description
1 polymer ?
#
loop_
_entity_poly.entity_id
_entity_poly.type
_entity_poly.pdbx_seq_one_letter_code
_entity_poly.pdbx_strand_id
1 'polypeptide(L)'
;AAVLASMSMSAQQNISFREGKLVSPQVNSDKTVTFRLKAPKAKSVKVLADWEQNNGQGTLKKGKDGVWEYTTPQLASEMFTYRFDVDGVVGIDPVNPFTRRDVGDVFSIFYVGGGVADEYQVKDVAHGQVRTVWYHSNTINADRRMNVYLPAGYGKTDKKYPVFYLLH
;
A
#
# COMPACT_ATOMS: atom_id res chain seq x y z
N ALA A 1 3.39 24.91 -53.49
CA ALA A 1 3.14 25.19 -52.08
C ALA A 1 2.61 23.93 -51.41
N ALA A 2 3.45 23.30 -50.61
CA ALA A 2 3.05 22.13 -49.81
C ALA A 2 2.49 22.60 -48.47
N VAL A 3 1.21 22.27 -48.22
CA VAL A 3 0.57 22.53 -46.92
C VAL A 3 0.93 21.39 -45.98
N LEU A 4 1.80 21.68 -45.03
CA LEU A 4 2.06 20.78 -43.88
C LEU A 4 0.87 20.88 -42.92
N ALA A 5 0.02 19.85 -42.91
CA ALA A 5 -0.98 19.67 -41.87
C ALA A 5 -0.30 19.19 -40.57
N SER A 6 -0.21 20.06 -39.58
CA SER A 6 0.22 19.68 -38.23
C SER A 6 -0.87 18.86 -37.57
N MET A 7 -0.70 17.53 -37.48
CA MET A 7 -1.50 16.68 -36.61
C MET A 7 -1.03 16.88 -35.16
N SER A 8 -1.79 17.61 -34.38
CA SER A 8 -1.63 17.64 -32.93
C SER A 8 -2.04 16.28 -32.37
N MET A 9 -1.07 15.40 -32.07
CA MET A 9 -1.29 14.22 -31.25
C MET A 9 -1.48 14.67 -29.80
N SER A 10 -2.72 14.74 -29.35
CA SER A 10 -2.97 14.88 -27.92
C SER A 10 -2.77 13.50 -27.25
N ALA A 11 -1.58 13.29 -26.69
CA ALA A 11 -1.31 12.19 -25.79
C ALA A 11 -1.92 12.51 -24.41
N GLN A 12 -3.23 12.67 -24.37
CA GLN A 12 -3.94 12.88 -23.13
C GLN A 12 -4.27 11.49 -22.55
N GLN A 13 -3.48 11.05 -21.56
CA GLN A 13 -3.93 9.97 -20.69
C GLN A 13 -5.28 10.39 -20.11
N ASN A 14 -6.30 9.63 -20.45
CA ASN A 14 -7.64 9.85 -19.91
C ASN A 14 -7.62 9.49 -18.43
N ILE A 15 -7.21 10.43 -17.56
CA ILE A 15 -7.33 10.32 -16.12
C ILE A 15 -8.80 10.47 -15.80
N SER A 16 -9.56 9.40 -16.03
CA SER A 16 -10.94 9.36 -15.59
C SER A 16 -10.93 9.31 -14.06
N PHE A 17 -11.11 10.45 -13.43
CA PHE A 17 -11.54 10.51 -12.04
C PHE A 17 -12.91 9.83 -12.00
N ARG A 18 -12.92 8.56 -11.60
CA ARG A 18 -14.17 7.81 -11.47
C ARG A 18 -14.93 8.41 -10.30
N GLU A 19 -15.97 9.16 -10.59
CA GLU A 19 -16.99 9.48 -9.60
C GLU A 19 -17.55 8.18 -9.02
N GLY A 20 -17.70 8.09 -7.69
CA GLY A 20 -18.22 6.90 -7.02
C GLY A 20 -17.23 5.75 -6.85
N LYS A 21 -15.93 6.04 -6.69
CA LYS A 21 -14.94 5.00 -6.36
C LYS A 21 -15.33 4.26 -5.09
N LEU A 22 -15.38 2.93 -5.19
CA LEU A 22 -15.41 2.05 -4.02
C LEU A 22 -14.21 2.39 -3.13
N VAL A 23 -14.45 2.67 -1.86
CA VAL A 23 -13.39 2.93 -0.88
C VAL A 23 -13.18 1.67 -0.05
N SER A 24 -11.98 1.12 -0.12
CA SER A 24 -11.52 -0.01 0.68
C SER A 24 -10.00 0.06 0.85
N PRO A 25 -9.48 -0.13 2.07
CA PRO A 25 -10.22 -0.10 3.32
C PRO A 25 -10.65 1.32 3.69
N GLN A 26 -11.74 1.44 4.43
CA GLN A 26 -12.16 2.70 5.04
C GLN A 26 -11.92 2.61 6.55
N VAL A 27 -10.98 3.37 7.07
CA VAL A 27 -10.74 3.50 8.50
C VAL A 27 -11.74 4.52 9.06
N ASN A 28 -12.56 4.09 10.01
CA ASN A 28 -13.59 4.90 10.62
C ASN A 28 -13.03 5.65 11.85
N SER A 29 -13.71 6.70 12.27
CA SER A 29 -13.31 7.54 13.43
C SER A 29 -13.27 6.78 14.75
N ASP A 30 -14.04 5.70 14.87
CA ASP A 30 -14.08 4.81 16.03
C ASP A 30 -13.05 3.69 15.98
N LYS A 31 -12.09 3.76 15.03
CA LYS A 31 -11.06 2.75 14.79
C LYS A 31 -11.57 1.38 14.29
N THR A 32 -12.83 1.27 13.90
CA THR A 32 -13.28 0.15 13.09
C THR A 32 -12.83 0.34 11.64
N VAL A 33 -12.75 -0.75 10.86
CA VAL A 33 -12.31 -0.67 9.46
C VAL A 33 -13.31 -1.39 8.57
N THR A 34 -13.82 -0.70 7.57
CA THR A 34 -14.76 -1.26 6.62
C THR A 34 -14.06 -1.64 5.32
N PHE A 35 -14.09 -2.91 5.00
CA PHE A 35 -13.59 -3.49 3.75
C PHE A 35 -14.72 -3.65 2.76
N ARG A 36 -14.46 -3.31 1.50
CA ARG A 36 -15.42 -3.46 0.40
C ARG A 36 -14.74 -4.05 -0.82
N LEU A 37 -15.42 -5.00 -1.45
CA LEU A 37 -14.95 -5.59 -2.70
C LEU A 37 -16.13 -5.76 -3.68
N LYS A 38 -15.97 -5.30 -4.92
CA LYS A 38 -16.96 -5.56 -5.97
C LYS A 38 -16.68 -6.90 -6.65
N ALA A 39 -17.45 -7.91 -6.29
CA ALA A 39 -17.34 -9.27 -6.82
C ALA A 39 -18.75 -9.87 -7.05
N PRO A 40 -19.49 -9.41 -8.08
CA PRO A 40 -20.91 -9.77 -8.26
C PRO A 40 -21.14 -11.24 -8.50
N LYS A 41 -20.16 -11.95 -9.07
CA LYS A 41 -20.25 -13.40 -9.40
C LYS A 41 -19.72 -14.30 -8.29
N ALA A 42 -19.03 -13.74 -7.28
CA ALA A 42 -18.47 -14.52 -6.19
C ALA A 42 -19.55 -15.15 -5.31
N LYS A 43 -19.25 -16.34 -4.79
CA LYS A 43 -20.07 -17.09 -3.83
C LYS A 43 -19.65 -16.82 -2.39
N SER A 44 -18.36 -16.53 -2.17
CA SER A 44 -17.78 -16.26 -0.86
C SER A 44 -16.68 -15.21 -0.99
N VAL A 45 -16.65 -14.25 -0.07
CA VAL A 45 -15.55 -13.29 0.06
C VAL A 45 -15.16 -13.18 1.53
N LYS A 46 -13.87 -13.32 1.82
CA LYS A 46 -13.30 -13.13 3.14
C LYS A 46 -12.16 -12.11 3.07
N VAL A 47 -11.93 -11.39 4.14
CA VAL A 47 -10.69 -10.67 4.39
C VAL A 47 -9.82 -11.52 5.32
N LEU A 48 -8.53 -11.64 4.97
CA LEU A 48 -7.49 -12.34 5.72
C LEU A 48 -6.43 -11.30 6.08
N ALA A 49 -6.14 -11.13 7.36
CA ALA A 49 -5.27 -10.08 7.85
C ALA A 49 -4.48 -10.52 9.10
N ASP A 50 -3.68 -9.61 9.64
CA ASP A 50 -2.80 -9.85 10.78
C ASP A 50 -3.29 -9.22 12.11
N TRP A 51 -4.52 -8.71 12.18
CA TRP A 51 -5.10 -8.32 13.47
C TRP A 51 -5.49 -9.53 14.32
N GLU A 52 -5.50 -9.37 15.66
CA GLU A 52 -5.71 -10.47 16.60
C GLU A 52 -7.15 -10.99 16.63
N GLN A 53 -8.15 -10.10 16.50
CA GLN A 53 -9.56 -10.47 16.61
C GLN A 53 -9.96 -11.44 15.48
N ASN A 54 -10.68 -12.50 15.82
CA ASN A 54 -11.12 -13.53 14.88
C ASN A 54 -9.98 -14.16 14.06
N ASN A 55 -8.77 -14.26 14.64
CA ASN A 55 -7.57 -14.75 13.94
C ASN A 55 -7.30 -14.03 12.60
N GLY A 56 -7.51 -12.72 12.56
CA GLY A 56 -7.31 -11.92 11.37
C GLY A 56 -8.32 -12.16 10.25
N GLN A 57 -9.46 -12.75 10.52
CA GLN A 57 -10.43 -13.10 9.48
C GLN A 57 -11.76 -12.36 9.62
N GLY A 58 -12.33 -11.99 8.48
CA GLY A 58 -13.68 -11.44 8.40
C GLY A 58 -14.41 -11.96 7.16
N THR A 59 -15.64 -12.44 7.35
CA THR A 59 -16.51 -12.86 6.23
C THR A 59 -17.32 -11.68 5.75
N LEU A 60 -17.12 -11.27 4.50
CA LEU A 60 -17.89 -10.20 3.89
C LEU A 60 -19.30 -10.67 3.55
N LYS A 61 -20.26 -9.76 3.67
CA LYS A 61 -21.66 -9.97 3.29
C LYS A 61 -21.93 -9.31 1.95
N LYS A 62 -22.59 -10.03 1.06
CA LYS A 62 -22.96 -9.54 -0.27
C LYS A 62 -24.11 -8.54 -0.16
N GLY A 63 -23.85 -7.31 -0.60
CA GLY A 63 -24.86 -6.27 -0.70
C GLY A 63 -25.54 -6.23 -2.07
N LYS A 64 -26.35 -5.20 -2.29
CA LYS A 64 -26.90 -4.86 -3.61
C LYS A 64 -25.74 -4.53 -4.55
N ASP A 65 -25.93 -4.67 -5.85
CA ASP A 65 -24.93 -4.36 -6.89
C ASP A 65 -23.64 -5.22 -6.86
N GLY A 66 -23.63 -6.31 -6.07
CA GLY A 66 -22.49 -7.23 -6.00
C GLY A 66 -21.28 -6.68 -5.27
N VAL A 67 -21.46 -5.67 -4.43
CA VAL A 67 -20.47 -5.20 -3.48
C VAL A 67 -20.55 -6.02 -2.21
N TRP A 68 -19.43 -6.55 -1.79
CA TRP A 68 -19.27 -7.28 -0.54
C TRP A 68 -18.70 -6.34 0.51
N GLU A 69 -19.17 -6.42 1.74
CA GLU A 69 -18.75 -5.54 2.82
C GLU A 69 -18.55 -6.31 4.13
N TYR A 70 -17.53 -5.90 4.90
CA TYR A 70 -17.27 -6.34 6.27
C TYR A 70 -16.68 -5.18 7.06
N THR A 71 -17.15 -4.97 8.28
CA THR A 71 -16.58 -4.02 9.22
C THR A 71 -15.99 -4.77 10.41
N THR A 72 -14.74 -4.47 10.74
CA THR A 72 -14.04 -5.09 11.87
C THR A 72 -14.59 -4.60 13.20
N PRO A 73 -14.34 -5.31 14.32
CA PRO A 73 -14.29 -4.68 15.63
C PRO A 73 -13.29 -3.52 15.65
N GLN A 74 -13.29 -2.73 16.72
CA GLN A 74 -12.30 -1.68 16.91
C GLN A 74 -10.88 -2.29 16.95
N LEU A 75 -9.96 -1.73 16.17
CA LEU A 75 -8.57 -2.18 16.08
C LEU A 75 -7.64 -1.25 16.87
N ALA A 76 -6.49 -1.79 17.27
CA ALA A 76 -5.43 -1.00 17.87
C ALA A 76 -4.84 0.00 16.83
N SER A 77 -4.13 1.02 17.32
CA SER A 77 -3.35 1.89 16.42
C SER A 77 -2.12 1.15 15.96
N GLU A 78 -2.13 0.71 14.69
CA GLU A 78 -1.03 -0.06 14.08
C GLU A 78 -1.13 -0.02 12.54
N MET A 79 -0.08 -0.50 11.88
CA MET A 79 -0.10 -0.84 10.46
C MET A 79 -0.52 -2.31 10.32
N PHE A 80 -1.55 -2.54 9.53
CA PHE A 80 -2.07 -3.89 9.26
C PHE A 80 -1.84 -4.29 7.81
N THR A 81 -1.63 -5.60 7.61
CA THR A 81 -1.60 -6.24 6.29
C THR A 81 -2.85 -7.07 6.07
N TYR A 82 -3.33 -7.14 4.83
CA TYR A 82 -4.49 -7.96 4.50
C TYR A 82 -4.52 -8.40 3.04
N ARG A 83 -5.30 -9.42 2.77
CA ARG A 83 -5.67 -9.89 1.42
C ARG A 83 -7.16 -10.27 1.41
N PHE A 84 -7.75 -10.33 0.23
CA PHE A 84 -9.05 -10.94 0.05
C PHE A 84 -8.92 -12.39 -0.42
N ASP A 85 -9.79 -13.25 0.10
CA ASP A 85 -10.06 -14.58 -0.43
C ASP A 85 -11.42 -14.54 -1.14
N VAL A 86 -11.42 -14.75 -2.44
CA VAL A 86 -12.61 -14.77 -3.28
C VAL A 86 -12.77 -16.17 -3.86
N ASP A 87 -13.73 -16.94 -3.34
CA ASP A 87 -13.98 -18.33 -3.75
C ASP A 87 -12.72 -19.23 -3.71
N GLY A 88 -11.82 -19.00 -2.73
CA GLY A 88 -10.56 -19.73 -2.57
C GLY A 88 -9.37 -19.13 -3.31
N VAL A 89 -9.54 -18.04 -4.05
CA VAL A 89 -8.44 -17.30 -4.69
C VAL A 89 -8.03 -16.12 -3.82
N VAL A 90 -6.78 -16.13 -3.34
CA VAL A 90 -6.26 -15.07 -2.48
C VAL A 90 -5.53 -14.00 -3.30
N GLY A 91 -5.87 -12.74 -3.08
CA GLY A 91 -5.28 -11.61 -3.78
C GLY A 91 -5.32 -10.31 -2.98
N ILE A 92 -4.62 -9.30 -3.49
CA ILE A 92 -4.62 -7.95 -2.91
C ILE A 92 -5.94 -7.23 -3.18
N ASP A 93 -6.20 -6.17 -2.43
CA ASP A 93 -7.33 -5.28 -2.68
C ASP A 93 -7.09 -4.44 -3.96
N PRO A 94 -7.92 -4.59 -4.99
CA PRO A 94 -7.69 -3.90 -6.27
C PRO A 94 -7.91 -2.39 -6.23
N VAL A 95 -8.51 -1.87 -5.17
CA VAL A 95 -8.76 -0.43 -5.03
C VAL A 95 -7.85 0.24 -4.01
N ASN A 96 -7.06 -0.54 -3.27
CA ASN A 96 -6.05 -0.01 -2.36
C ASN A 96 -4.68 0.07 -3.05
N PRO A 97 -4.12 1.28 -3.26
CA PRO A 97 -2.81 1.44 -3.90
C PRO A 97 -1.63 1.08 -2.98
N PHE A 98 -1.87 0.96 -1.67
CA PHE A 98 -0.80 0.72 -0.71
C PHE A 98 -0.57 -0.77 -0.52
N THR A 99 0.63 -1.20 -0.85
CA THR A 99 1.03 -2.61 -0.74
C THR A 99 2.38 -2.75 -0.06
N ARG A 100 2.57 -3.90 0.57
CA ARG A 100 3.86 -4.36 1.10
C ARG A 100 4.20 -5.70 0.45
N ARG A 101 5.46 -5.88 0.11
CA ARG A 101 5.99 -7.18 -0.30
C ARG A 101 6.70 -7.83 0.89
N ASP A 102 6.44 -9.12 1.08
CA ASP A 102 7.11 -9.95 2.07
C ASP A 102 7.55 -11.25 1.39
N VAL A 103 8.87 -11.42 1.24
CA VAL A 103 9.49 -12.50 0.46
C VAL A 103 8.87 -12.66 -0.93
N GLY A 104 8.00 -13.65 -1.14
CA GLY A 104 7.30 -13.92 -2.39
C GLY A 104 5.88 -13.38 -2.47
N ASP A 105 5.31 -12.96 -1.33
CA ASP A 105 3.94 -12.52 -1.21
C ASP A 105 3.80 -11.00 -1.30
N VAL A 106 2.61 -10.56 -1.78
CA VAL A 106 2.20 -9.15 -1.76
C VAL A 106 0.94 -9.02 -0.92
N PHE A 107 0.93 -8.04 -0.03
CA PHE A 107 -0.19 -7.71 0.84
C PHE A 107 -0.65 -6.28 0.59
N SER A 108 -1.94 -6.03 0.70
CA SER A 108 -2.46 -4.67 0.89
C SER A 108 -2.21 -4.23 2.33
N ILE A 109 -1.97 -2.93 2.55
CA ILE A 109 -1.74 -2.36 3.88
C ILE A 109 -2.68 -1.21 4.18
N PHE A 110 -2.95 -0.99 5.46
CA PHE A 110 -3.61 0.21 5.96
C PHE A 110 -3.11 0.56 7.36
N TYR A 111 -3.41 1.77 7.80
CA TYR A 111 -3.02 2.29 9.10
C TYR A 111 -4.24 2.68 9.90
N VAL A 112 -4.29 2.28 11.17
CA VAL A 112 -5.27 2.77 12.14
C VAL A 112 -4.55 3.79 13.03
N GLY A 113 -4.84 5.07 12.84
CA GLY A 113 -4.19 6.18 13.54
C GLY A 113 -4.55 6.27 15.04
N GLY A 114 -4.05 7.32 15.68
CA GLY A 114 -4.28 7.62 17.09
C GLY A 114 -3.37 6.81 18.02
N GLY A 115 -2.09 6.69 17.67
CA GLY A 115 -1.04 6.02 18.43
C GLY A 115 0.21 5.76 17.58
N VAL A 116 0.80 4.57 17.70
CA VAL A 116 2.06 4.24 17.01
C VAL A 116 1.99 4.33 15.49
N ALA A 117 0.83 4.08 14.90
CA ALA A 117 0.66 4.18 13.46
C ALA A 117 0.82 5.61 12.91
N ASP A 118 0.70 6.62 13.75
CA ASP A 118 0.91 8.02 13.33
C ASP A 118 2.38 8.29 12.98
N GLU A 119 3.31 7.44 13.42
CA GLU A 119 4.72 7.52 13.06
C GLU A 119 4.98 7.10 11.59
N TYR A 120 4.10 6.31 10.99
CA TYR A 120 4.20 5.90 9.59
C TYR A 120 3.62 6.92 8.61
N GLN A 121 2.88 7.91 9.10
CA GLN A 121 2.26 8.92 8.25
C GLN A 121 3.26 9.99 7.81
N VAL A 122 3.02 10.55 6.64
CA VAL A 122 3.79 11.71 6.16
C VAL A 122 3.49 12.91 7.06
N LYS A 123 4.54 13.47 7.67
CA LYS A 123 4.47 14.63 8.56
C LYS A 123 5.06 15.86 7.84
N ASP A 124 4.62 17.04 8.21
CA ASP A 124 5.20 18.31 7.73
C ASP A 124 6.51 18.60 8.47
N VAL A 125 7.55 17.88 8.08
CA VAL A 125 8.91 17.99 8.61
C VAL A 125 9.91 17.93 7.45
N ALA A 126 11.16 18.34 7.72
CA ALA A 126 12.21 18.18 6.72
C ALA A 126 12.46 16.70 6.42
N HIS A 127 12.25 16.29 5.18
CA HIS A 127 12.38 14.90 4.75
C HIS A 127 13.80 14.59 4.28
N GLY A 128 14.23 13.35 4.54
CA GLY A 128 15.43 12.77 3.98
C GLY A 128 15.24 12.23 2.56
N GLN A 129 16.21 11.46 2.11
CA GLN A 129 16.18 10.81 0.79
C GLN A 129 16.46 9.33 0.93
N VAL A 130 15.79 8.50 0.13
CA VAL A 130 16.15 7.10 -0.06
C VAL A 130 16.85 6.97 -1.41
N ARG A 131 18.08 6.47 -1.41
CA ARG A 131 18.86 6.17 -2.63
C ARG A 131 18.98 4.67 -2.81
N THR A 132 18.64 4.20 -3.99
CA THR A 132 18.93 2.83 -4.39
C THR A 132 20.32 2.78 -5.00
N VAL A 133 21.19 1.95 -4.44
CA VAL A 133 22.58 1.78 -4.88
C VAL A 133 22.79 0.33 -5.32
N TRP A 134 23.32 0.15 -6.52
CA TRP A 134 23.76 -1.13 -7.00
C TRP A 134 25.26 -1.27 -6.77
N TYR A 135 25.70 -2.45 -6.34
CA TYR A 135 27.11 -2.76 -6.13
C TYR A 135 27.38 -4.23 -6.42
N HIS A 136 28.60 -4.52 -6.85
CA HIS A 136 29.06 -5.89 -7.01
C HIS A 136 29.54 -6.43 -5.66
N SER A 137 28.99 -7.57 -5.23
CA SER A 137 29.43 -8.27 -4.03
C SER A 137 30.45 -9.34 -4.40
N ASN A 138 31.71 -9.11 -4.08
CA ASN A 138 32.78 -10.07 -4.35
C ASN A 138 32.60 -11.39 -3.57
N THR A 139 32.00 -11.33 -2.36
CA THR A 139 31.78 -12.51 -1.51
C THR A 139 30.87 -13.55 -2.13
N ILE A 140 29.81 -13.09 -2.83
CA ILE A 140 28.83 -13.99 -3.47
C ILE A 140 28.89 -13.92 -4.99
N ASN A 141 29.83 -13.15 -5.54
CA ASN A 141 30.06 -12.93 -6.96
C ASN A 141 28.75 -12.59 -7.72
N ALA A 142 28.01 -11.60 -7.20
CA ALA A 142 26.72 -11.16 -7.77
C ALA A 142 26.48 -9.68 -7.52
N ASP A 143 25.73 -9.06 -8.44
CA ASP A 143 25.27 -7.68 -8.26
C ASP A 143 24.13 -7.63 -7.26
N ARG A 144 24.25 -6.71 -6.32
CA ARG A 144 23.31 -6.52 -5.22
C ARG A 144 22.81 -5.10 -5.21
N ARG A 145 21.65 -4.93 -4.62
CA ARG A 145 20.98 -3.65 -4.43
C ARG A 145 20.82 -3.37 -2.95
N MET A 146 21.10 -2.16 -2.52
CA MET A 146 20.75 -1.66 -1.19
C MET A 146 20.02 -0.34 -1.28
N ASN A 147 19.17 -0.06 -0.31
CA ASN A 147 18.55 1.24 -0.13
C ASN A 147 19.26 1.96 1.02
N VAL A 148 19.66 3.20 0.78
CA VAL A 148 20.36 4.04 1.74
C VAL A 148 19.48 5.23 2.07
N TYR A 149 19.02 5.33 3.33
CA TYR A 149 18.35 6.54 3.81
C TYR A 149 19.39 7.57 4.22
N LEU A 150 19.27 8.76 3.66
CA LEU A 150 20.06 9.92 3.99
C LEU A 150 19.17 10.94 4.70
N PRO A 151 19.46 11.34 5.95
CA PRO A 151 18.61 12.26 6.68
C PRO A 151 18.55 13.64 6.03
N ALA A 152 17.54 14.43 6.41
CA ALA A 152 17.38 15.79 5.92
C ALA A 152 18.67 16.61 6.19
N GLY A 153 19.13 17.32 5.16
CA GLY A 153 20.36 18.13 5.24
C GLY A 153 21.67 17.32 5.09
N TYR A 154 21.62 16.02 4.81
CA TYR A 154 22.82 15.24 4.54
C TYR A 154 23.64 15.85 3.37
N GLY A 155 24.93 16.01 3.59
CA GLY A 155 25.86 16.60 2.60
C GLY A 155 25.82 18.14 2.50
N LYS A 156 24.99 18.83 3.30
CA LYS A 156 24.98 20.30 3.38
C LYS A 156 25.93 20.86 4.45
N THR A 157 26.45 20.01 5.30
CA THR A 157 27.39 20.35 6.38
C THR A 157 28.41 19.23 6.53
N ASP A 158 29.50 19.47 7.26
CA ASP A 158 30.53 18.46 7.58
C ASP A 158 30.10 17.49 8.68
N LYS A 159 28.82 17.49 9.06
CA LYS A 159 28.30 16.59 10.08
C LYS A 159 28.45 15.14 9.66
N LYS A 160 29.08 14.35 10.53
CA LYS A 160 29.15 12.89 10.39
C LYS A 160 27.94 12.25 11.06
N TYR A 161 27.39 11.23 10.41
CA TYR A 161 26.24 10.49 10.91
C TYR A 161 26.65 9.07 11.26
N PRO A 162 26.10 8.48 12.33
CA PRO A 162 26.23 7.05 12.57
C PRO A 162 25.53 6.26 11.45
N VAL A 163 26.02 5.05 11.18
CA VAL A 163 25.42 4.17 10.18
C VAL A 163 24.68 3.05 10.89
N PHE A 164 23.42 2.86 10.52
CA PHE A 164 22.61 1.74 10.96
C PHE A 164 22.39 0.78 9.78
N TYR A 165 22.75 -0.48 9.95
CA TYR A 165 22.55 -1.55 8.96
C TYR A 165 21.31 -2.35 9.33
N LEU A 166 20.29 -2.32 8.45
CA LEU A 166 19.09 -3.12 8.55
C LEU A 166 19.18 -4.27 7.55
N LEU A 167 19.28 -5.47 8.06
CA LEU A 167 19.31 -6.70 7.27
C LEU A 167 17.93 -7.36 7.33
N HIS A 168 17.45 -7.83 6.19
CA HIS A 168 16.17 -8.50 6.06
C HIS A 168 16.33 -9.72 5.15
#